data_721a908107b82eeaad5d82013f104bff
#
_entry.id   721a908107b82eeaad5d82013f104bff
#
_cell.length_a   1.000
_cell.length_b   1.000
_cell.length_c   1.000
_cell.angle_alpha   90.00
_cell.angle_beta   90.00
_cell.angle_gamma   90.00
#
_symmetry.space_group_name_H-M   'P 1'
#
loop_
_entity.id
_entity.type
_entity.pdbx_description
1 polymer ?
#
loop_
_entity_poly.entity_id
_entity_poly.type
_entity_poly.pdbx_seq_one_letter_code
_entity_poly.pdbx_strand_id
1 'polypeptide(L)'
;MPRWEFRPRREPKWGEVTKSGLIIGRGANKRVVPPDEVYKLALMGASYEEMSDFFQVNRETLKYNFSEYILKAKAEMKGKLRRAMWQNAIDGKNVVMQIWLSKQYLGFTDSPMNTDDRQPLPWTAAEADQAA
;
A
#
# COMPACT_ATOMS: atom_id res chain seq x y z
N MET A 1 -10.53 16.16 11.56
CA MET A 1 -10.56 16.57 10.14
C MET A 1 -9.16 16.73 9.61
N PRO A 2 -8.80 16.10 8.54
CA PRO A 2 -7.52 16.41 7.92
C PRO A 2 -7.58 17.86 7.44
N ARG A 3 -6.66 18.66 7.92
CA ARG A 3 -6.58 20.08 7.57
C ARG A 3 -5.75 20.29 6.31
N TRP A 4 -5.97 19.44 5.32
CA TRP A 4 -5.31 19.64 4.06
C TRP A 4 -6.30 20.24 3.07
N GLU A 5 -5.88 21.29 2.45
CA GLU A 5 -6.63 21.90 1.35
C GLU A 5 -6.23 21.22 0.05
N PHE A 6 -7.20 20.94 -0.77
CA PHE A 6 -6.93 20.42 -2.10
C PHE A 6 -6.21 21.47 -2.92
N ARG A 7 -4.92 21.25 -3.10
CA ARG A 7 -4.08 22.09 -3.96
C ARG A 7 -3.56 21.23 -5.11
N PRO A 8 -4.23 21.26 -6.25
CA PRO A 8 -3.74 20.50 -7.39
C PRO A 8 -2.36 21.05 -7.80
N ARG A 9 -1.43 20.14 -8.05
CA ARG A 9 -0.06 20.52 -8.46
C ARG A 9 -0.02 21.16 -9.83
N ARG A 10 -1.03 20.94 -10.62
CA ARG A 10 -1.23 21.51 -11.95
C ARG A 10 -2.71 21.83 -12.11
N GLU A 11 -3.01 22.64 -13.11
CA GLU A 11 -4.39 22.98 -13.37
C GLU A 11 -5.27 21.74 -13.55
N PRO A 12 -6.45 21.71 -12.91
CA PRO A 12 -7.34 20.58 -13.02
C PRO A 12 -7.75 20.36 -14.47
N LYS A 13 -7.63 19.13 -14.91
CA LYS A 13 -8.08 18.74 -16.24
C LYS A 13 -9.53 18.29 -16.18
N TRP A 14 -10.35 18.81 -17.06
CA TRP A 14 -11.78 18.46 -17.17
C TRP A 14 -12.63 18.88 -15.99
N GLY A 15 -12.17 19.81 -15.16
CA GLY A 15 -12.94 20.22 -14.02
C GLY A 15 -12.54 21.56 -13.43
N GLU A 16 -13.31 22.00 -12.46
CA GLU A 16 -13.10 23.23 -11.70
C GLU A 16 -12.95 22.91 -10.22
N VAL A 17 -11.98 23.54 -9.58
CA VAL A 17 -11.75 23.37 -8.14
C VAL A 17 -12.69 24.28 -7.37
N THR A 18 -13.47 23.68 -6.46
CA THR A 18 -14.35 24.40 -5.55
C THR A 18 -14.05 24.02 -4.10
N LYS A 19 -14.68 24.70 -3.15
CA LYS A 19 -14.56 24.37 -1.73
C LYS A 19 -15.07 22.96 -1.41
N SER A 20 -16.03 22.48 -2.17
CA SER A 20 -16.61 21.14 -2.01
C SER A 20 -15.79 20.03 -2.65
N GLY A 21 -14.84 20.40 -3.47
CA GLY A 21 -14.01 19.45 -4.20
C GLY A 21 -13.85 19.83 -5.67
N LEU A 22 -13.46 18.85 -6.47
CA LEU A 22 -13.32 19.04 -7.91
C LEU A 22 -14.65 18.73 -8.61
N ILE A 23 -15.17 19.71 -9.34
CA ILE A 23 -16.35 19.51 -10.18
C ILE A 23 -15.89 19.08 -11.57
N ILE A 24 -16.38 17.93 -12.00
CA ILE A 24 -16.02 17.34 -13.31
C ILE A 24 -17.31 17.20 -14.12
N GLY A 25 -17.22 17.51 -15.41
CA GLY A 25 -18.34 17.40 -16.34
C GLY A 25 -19.05 18.73 -16.59
N ARG A 26 -20.09 18.68 -17.44
CA ARG A 26 -20.87 19.85 -17.86
C ARG A 26 -22.36 19.59 -17.71
N GLY A 27 -23.11 20.64 -17.40
CA GLY A 27 -24.57 20.56 -17.32
C GLY A 27 -25.08 19.53 -16.32
N ALA A 28 -26.02 18.71 -16.74
CA ALA A 28 -26.61 17.67 -15.90
C ALA A 28 -25.64 16.53 -15.55
N ASN A 29 -24.51 16.43 -16.26
CA ASN A 29 -23.50 15.40 -16.03
C ASN A 29 -22.38 15.83 -15.07
N LYS A 30 -22.54 16.95 -14.40
CA LYS A 30 -21.58 17.41 -13.40
C LYS A 30 -21.50 16.43 -12.24
N ARG A 31 -20.28 16.10 -11.88
CA ARG A 31 -19.96 15.25 -10.71
C ARG A 31 -19.01 16.01 -9.81
N VAL A 32 -19.28 16.00 -8.52
CA VAL A 32 -18.38 16.56 -7.51
C VAL A 32 -17.56 15.45 -6.91
N VAL A 33 -16.24 15.59 -6.96
CA VAL A 33 -15.31 14.62 -6.38
C VAL A 33 -14.62 15.28 -5.19
N PRO A 34 -15.07 14.99 -3.95
CA PRO A 34 -14.42 15.55 -2.76
C PRO A 34 -13.04 14.89 -2.56
N PRO A 35 -11.96 15.67 -2.39
CA PRO A 35 -10.63 15.12 -2.17
C PRO A 35 -10.55 14.25 -0.90
N ASP A 36 -11.31 14.60 0.14
CA ASP A 36 -11.37 13.82 1.38
C ASP A 36 -11.86 12.40 1.15
N GLU A 37 -12.87 12.22 0.33
CA GLU A 37 -13.42 10.91 0.02
C GLU A 37 -12.45 10.09 -0.84
N VAL A 38 -11.77 10.74 -1.77
CA VAL A 38 -10.71 10.09 -2.57
C VAL A 38 -9.61 9.57 -1.63
N TYR A 39 -9.19 10.39 -0.68
CA TYR A 39 -8.17 10.01 0.29
C TYR A 39 -8.63 8.83 1.16
N LYS A 40 -9.85 8.88 1.68
CA LYS A 40 -10.42 7.80 2.48
C LYS A 40 -10.52 6.48 1.72
N LEU A 41 -10.99 6.52 0.49
CA LEU A 41 -11.07 5.32 -0.35
C LEU A 41 -9.68 4.75 -0.65
N ALA A 42 -8.71 5.60 -0.93
CA ALA A 42 -7.35 5.18 -1.16
C ALA A 42 -6.70 4.58 0.10
N LEU A 43 -7.02 5.13 1.29
CA LEU A 43 -6.60 4.55 2.58
C LEU A 43 -7.16 3.14 2.80
N MET A 44 -8.33 2.85 2.24
CA MET A 44 -8.94 1.52 2.28
C MET A 44 -8.39 0.58 1.21
N GLY A 45 -7.48 1.03 0.38
CA GLY A 45 -6.87 0.24 -0.67
C GLY A 45 -7.66 0.19 -1.98
N ALA A 46 -8.63 1.09 -2.17
CA ALA A 46 -9.42 1.13 -3.39
C ALA A 46 -8.54 1.40 -4.62
N SER A 47 -8.84 0.70 -5.70
CA SER A 47 -8.18 0.91 -6.99
C SER A 47 -8.78 2.13 -7.73
N TYR A 48 -8.09 2.57 -8.77
CA TYR A 48 -8.63 3.64 -9.64
C TYR A 48 -9.96 3.25 -10.26
N GLU A 49 -10.14 2.00 -10.62
CA GLU A 49 -11.39 1.50 -11.19
C GLU A 49 -12.54 1.56 -10.19
N GLU A 50 -12.30 1.13 -8.96
CA GLU A 50 -13.29 1.20 -7.89
C GLU A 50 -13.68 2.65 -7.59
N MET A 51 -12.71 3.56 -7.52
CA MET A 51 -12.98 4.98 -7.33
C MET A 51 -13.70 5.60 -8.53
N SER A 52 -13.34 5.20 -9.74
CA SER A 52 -14.03 5.63 -10.96
C SER A 52 -15.50 5.25 -10.94
N ASP A 53 -15.80 4.01 -10.56
CA ASP A 53 -17.17 3.53 -10.43
C ASP A 53 -17.93 4.26 -9.31
N PHE A 54 -17.27 4.48 -8.19
CA PHE A 54 -17.88 5.15 -7.04
C PHE A 54 -18.27 6.60 -7.35
N PHE A 55 -17.36 7.36 -7.95
CA PHE A 55 -17.60 8.77 -8.29
C PHE A 55 -18.27 8.97 -9.65
N GLN A 56 -18.38 7.91 -10.45
CA GLN A 56 -18.88 7.95 -11.83
C GLN A 56 -18.09 8.94 -12.69
N VAL A 57 -16.80 8.88 -12.60
CA VAL A 57 -15.84 9.73 -13.28
C VAL A 57 -14.81 8.86 -13.99
N ASN A 58 -14.26 9.35 -15.09
CA ASN A 58 -13.25 8.62 -15.83
C ASN A 58 -11.98 8.39 -14.99
N ARG A 59 -11.45 7.19 -15.04
CA ARG A 59 -10.23 6.79 -14.34
C ARG A 59 -9.04 7.72 -14.63
N GLU A 60 -8.86 8.10 -15.88
CA GLU A 60 -7.76 9.00 -16.27
C GLU A 60 -7.89 10.39 -15.66
N THR A 61 -9.12 10.89 -15.52
CA THR A 61 -9.38 12.17 -14.86
C THR A 61 -9.04 12.10 -13.37
N LEU A 62 -9.41 11.03 -12.69
CA LEU A 62 -9.03 10.81 -11.29
C LEU A 62 -7.52 10.71 -11.14
N LYS A 63 -6.88 9.94 -11.98
CA LYS A 63 -5.42 9.76 -11.98
C LYS A 63 -4.69 11.08 -12.20
N TYR A 64 -5.16 11.88 -13.13
CA TYR A 64 -4.54 13.17 -13.43
C TYR A 64 -4.63 14.15 -12.25
N ASN A 65 -5.81 14.27 -11.65
CA ASN A 65 -6.08 15.29 -10.63
C ASN A 65 -5.69 14.87 -9.21
N PHE A 66 -5.77 13.57 -8.89
CA PHE A 66 -5.62 13.06 -7.52
C PHE A 66 -4.48 12.09 -7.31
N SER A 67 -3.59 11.91 -8.29
CA SER A 67 -2.51 10.90 -8.17
C SER A 67 -1.65 11.09 -6.93
N GLU A 68 -1.32 12.30 -6.56
CA GLU A 68 -0.49 12.57 -5.37
C GLU A 68 -1.21 12.19 -4.07
N TYR A 69 -2.49 12.52 -3.96
CA TYR A 69 -3.31 12.19 -2.80
C TYR A 69 -3.48 10.68 -2.66
N ILE A 70 -3.71 10.02 -3.77
CA ILE A 70 -3.87 8.56 -3.81
C ILE A 70 -2.57 7.86 -3.44
N LEU A 71 -1.44 8.31 -3.97
CA LEU A 71 -0.12 7.76 -3.63
C LEU A 71 0.20 7.96 -2.16
N LYS A 72 -0.05 9.14 -1.62
CA LYS A 72 0.17 9.45 -0.21
C LYS A 72 -0.73 8.59 0.69
N ALA A 73 -1.99 8.45 0.34
CA ALA A 73 -2.94 7.64 1.09
C ALA A 73 -2.55 6.15 1.07
N LYS A 74 -2.14 5.64 -0.07
CA LYS A 74 -1.67 4.25 -0.20
C LYS A 74 -0.39 4.01 0.60
N ALA A 75 0.54 4.95 0.61
CA ALA A 75 1.74 4.86 1.42
C ALA A 75 1.39 4.84 2.92
N GLU A 76 0.45 5.66 3.36
CA GLU A 76 -0.03 5.68 4.73
C GLU A 76 -0.71 4.35 5.11
N MET A 77 -1.55 3.82 4.23
CA MET A 77 -2.18 2.51 4.42
C MET A 77 -1.14 1.40 4.61
N LYS A 78 -0.14 1.36 3.74
CA LYS A 78 0.94 0.36 3.83
C LYS A 78 1.72 0.49 5.13
N GLY A 79 2.00 1.72 5.55
CA GLY A 79 2.68 2.00 6.82
C GLY A 79 1.87 1.55 8.03
N LYS A 80 0.58 1.82 8.04
CA LYS A 80 -0.33 1.38 9.10
C LYS A 80 -0.43 -0.14 9.18
N LEU A 81 -0.57 -0.79 8.03
CA LEU A 81 -0.62 -2.25 7.96
C LEU A 81 0.68 -2.86 8.47
N ARG A 82 1.82 -2.36 8.01
CA ARG A 82 3.13 -2.83 8.45
C ARG A 82 3.30 -2.69 9.96
N ARG A 83 2.90 -1.53 10.51
CA ARG A 83 2.96 -1.29 11.96
C ARG A 83 2.09 -2.27 12.73
N ALA A 84 0.86 -2.50 12.26
CA ALA A 84 -0.05 -3.45 12.88
C ALA A 84 0.51 -4.87 12.88
N MET A 85 1.11 -5.29 11.77
CA MET A 85 1.74 -6.60 11.63
C MET A 85 2.92 -6.76 12.59
N TRP A 86 3.80 -5.77 12.67
CA TRP A 86 4.92 -5.77 13.61
C TRP A 86 4.48 -5.81 15.06
N GLN A 87 3.50 -5.00 15.43
CA GLN A 87 2.94 -5.01 16.79
C GLN A 87 2.31 -6.36 17.13
N ASN A 88 1.57 -6.94 16.20
CA ASN A 88 0.95 -8.26 16.40
C ASN A 88 2.00 -9.36 16.57
N ALA A 89 3.09 -9.32 15.79
CA ALA A 89 4.15 -10.30 15.88
C ALA A 89 4.98 -10.16 17.15
N ILE A 90 5.35 -8.92 17.53
CA ILE A 90 6.27 -8.66 18.64
C ILE A 90 5.53 -8.56 19.96
N ASP A 91 4.54 -7.70 20.06
CA ASP A 91 3.80 -7.47 21.30
C ASP A 91 2.75 -8.53 21.54
N GLY A 92 2.02 -8.90 20.49
CA GLY A 92 0.99 -9.95 20.55
C GLY A 92 1.53 -11.36 20.50
N LYS A 93 2.82 -11.54 20.22
CA LYS A 93 3.48 -12.83 20.12
C LYS A 93 2.75 -13.82 19.22
N ASN A 94 2.20 -13.33 18.13
CA ASN A 94 1.46 -14.15 17.17
C ASN A 94 2.45 -14.96 16.32
N VAL A 95 2.43 -16.28 16.49
CA VAL A 95 3.37 -17.19 15.81
C VAL A 95 3.19 -17.16 14.30
N VAL A 96 1.94 -17.13 13.82
CA VAL A 96 1.65 -17.08 12.37
C VAL A 96 2.24 -15.82 11.73
N MET A 97 2.05 -14.67 12.39
CA MET A 97 2.59 -13.41 11.91
C MET A 97 4.11 -13.38 11.96
N GLN A 98 4.72 -13.95 13.01
CA GLN A 98 6.17 -14.08 13.12
C GLN A 98 6.75 -14.91 11.98
N ILE A 99 6.12 -16.03 11.65
CA ILE A 99 6.53 -16.89 10.54
C ILE A 99 6.44 -16.12 9.22
N TRP A 100 5.32 -15.45 8.98
CA TRP A 100 5.11 -14.71 7.75
C TRP A 100 6.14 -13.57 7.58
N LEU A 101 6.34 -12.77 8.63
CA LEU A 101 7.31 -11.67 8.61
C LEU A 101 8.75 -12.18 8.44
N SER A 102 9.09 -13.33 9.03
CA SER A 102 10.41 -13.92 8.87
C SER A 102 10.71 -14.26 7.42
N LYS A 103 9.72 -14.76 6.69
CA LYS A 103 9.85 -15.04 5.26
C LYS A 103 10.08 -13.77 4.44
N GLN A 104 9.37 -12.70 4.79
CA GLN A 104 9.42 -11.45 4.04
C GLN A 104 10.68 -10.63 4.32
N TYR A 105 11.15 -10.59 5.57
CA TYR A 105 12.23 -9.72 5.99
C TYR A 105 13.55 -10.44 6.27
N LEU A 106 13.49 -11.69 6.69
CA LEU A 106 14.68 -12.46 7.05
C LEU A 106 15.07 -13.50 5.99
N GLY A 107 14.25 -13.65 4.96
CA GLY A 107 14.53 -14.58 3.87
C GLY A 107 14.32 -16.05 4.21
N PHE A 108 13.60 -16.35 5.29
CA PHE A 108 13.28 -17.73 5.63
C PHE A 108 12.26 -18.30 4.62
N THR A 109 12.37 -19.56 4.33
CA THR A 109 11.55 -20.24 3.32
C THR A 109 11.04 -21.57 3.84
N ASP A 110 9.87 -21.96 3.39
CA ASP A 110 9.28 -23.28 3.65
C ASP A 110 9.84 -24.36 2.72
N SER A 111 10.45 -23.95 1.63
CA SER A 111 10.98 -24.91 0.66
C SER A 111 12.13 -25.69 1.28
N PRO A 112 12.11 -27.03 1.22
CA PRO A 112 13.27 -27.79 1.64
C PRO A 112 14.47 -27.33 0.84
N MET A 113 15.54 -26.96 1.52
CA MET A 113 16.80 -26.65 0.85
C MET A 113 17.24 -27.85 0.04
N ASN A 114 17.58 -27.63 -1.22
CA ASN A 114 18.24 -28.67 -2.01
C ASN A 114 19.43 -29.17 -1.23
N THR A 115 19.63 -30.49 -1.22
CA THR A 115 20.74 -31.09 -0.52
C THR A 115 22.10 -30.52 -0.98
N ASP A 116 22.14 -30.08 -2.22
CA ASP A 116 23.33 -29.48 -2.82
C ASP A 116 23.62 -28.06 -2.31
N ASP A 117 22.58 -27.36 -1.83
CA ASP A 117 22.70 -25.99 -1.28
C ASP A 117 22.96 -25.99 0.24
N ARG A 118 22.89 -27.15 0.87
CA ARG A 118 23.17 -27.28 2.29
C ARG A 118 24.67 -27.23 2.52
N GLN A 119 25.15 -26.05 2.83
CA GLN A 119 26.50 -25.97 3.37
C GLN A 119 26.46 -26.42 4.84
N PRO A 120 27.33 -27.33 5.23
CA PRO A 120 27.42 -27.73 6.63
C PRO A 120 27.76 -26.52 7.49
N LEU A 121 27.16 -26.45 8.65
CA LEU A 121 27.49 -25.42 9.64
C LEU A 121 28.98 -25.53 9.98
N PRO A 122 29.68 -24.42 10.30
CA PRO A 122 31.12 -24.42 10.47
C PRO A 122 31.66 -25.47 11.46
N TRP A 123 30.92 -25.67 12.57
CA TRP A 123 31.34 -26.68 13.56
C TRP A 123 31.15 -28.12 13.06
N THR A 124 30.13 -28.38 12.23
CA THR A 124 29.92 -29.70 11.65
C THR A 124 31.02 -30.03 10.62
N ALA A 125 31.38 -29.03 9.82
CA ALA A 125 32.48 -29.16 8.88
C ALA A 125 33.84 -29.42 9.60
N ALA A 126 34.08 -28.72 10.70
CA ALA A 126 35.27 -28.90 11.51
C ALA A 126 35.31 -30.30 12.14
N GLU A 127 34.19 -30.79 12.65
CA GLU A 127 34.09 -32.17 13.17
C GLU A 127 34.30 -33.20 12.08
N ALA A 128 33.76 -32.99 10.89
CA ALA A 128 33.97 -33.88 9.76
C ALA A 128 35.44 -33.94 9.34
N ASP A 129 36.14 -32.81 9.33
CA ASP A 129 37.56 -32.73 9.03
C ASP A 129 38.41 -33.40 10.12
N GLN A 130 37.98 -33.32 11.38
CA GLN A 130 38.67 -33.99 12.49
C GLN A 130 38.42 -35.50 12.52
N ALA A 131 37.28 -35.94 11.99
CA ALA A 131 36.92 -37.35 11.93
C ALA A 131 37.57 -38.09 10.74
N ALA A 132 38.13 -37.34 9.81
CA ALA A 132 38.79 -37.94 8.62
C ALA A 132 40.27 -38.36 8.92
#